data_42806930d761b8891baf9303d311c9ec
#
_entry.id   42806930d761b8891baf9303d311c9ec
#
_cell.length_a   1.000
_cell.length_b   1.000
_cell.length_c   1.000
_cell.angle_alpha   90.00
_cell.angle_beta   90.00
_cell.angle_gamma   90.00
#
_symmetry.space_group_name_H-M   'P 1'
#
loop_
_entity.id
_entity.type
_entity.pdbx_description
1 polymer ?
#
loop_
_entity_poly.entity_id
_entity_poly.type
_entity_poly.pdbx_seq_one_letter_code
_entity_poly.pdbx_strand_id
1 'polypeptide(L)'
;EPMHSTPPTEGMATAFAVAEYIGNLPNTSIILTTHFHKLTTLETLYPTKFINLSVSAYPREGGFYFPYKIKRGHSFQCIAIELLSSKQFPESVIKSAINMKNKIYNEINSKQS
;
A
#
# COMPACT_ATOMS: atom_id res chain seq x y z
N GLU A 1 2.91 -4.95 -10.83
CA GLU A 1 2.30 -3.75 -10.24
C GLU A 1 1.86 -2.79 -11.32
N PRO A 2 0.54 -2.66 -11.56
CA PRO A 2 0.05 -1.83 -12.64
C PRO A 2 0.17 -0.33 -12.32
N MET A 3 0.44 0.46 -13.35
CA MET A 3 0.36 1.93 -13.31
C MET A 3 1.33 2.60 -12.34
N HIS A 4 2.47 1.97 -12.04
CA HIS A 4 3.42 2.55 -11.08
C HIS A 4 4.19 3.78 -11.63
N SER A 5 4.24 3.95 -12.95
CA SER A 5 4.94 5.08 -13.58
C SER A 5 4.04 6.26 -13.96
N THR A 6 2.73 6.19 -13.66
CA THR A 6 1.80 7.28 -13.89
C THR A 6 1.66 8.17 -12.65
N PRO A 7 1.06 9.36 -12.74
CA PRO A 7 0.76 10.16 -11.55
C PRO A 7 -0.04 9.35 -10.51
N PRO A 8 0.27 9.48 -9.21
CA PRO A 8 -0.29 8.60 -8.18
C PRO A 8 -1.82 8.50 -8.17
N THR A 9 -2.53 9.62 -8.27
CA THR A 9 -3.99 9.62 -8.21
C THR A 9 -4.61 8.92 -9.42
N GLU A 10 -4.13 9.26 -10.59
CA GLU A 10 -4.62 8.67 -11.84
C GLU A 10 -4.23 7.20 -11.94
N GLY A 11 -2.99 6.87 -11.56
CA GLY A 11 -2.52 5.49 -11.54
C GLY A 11 -3.33 4.61 -10.60
N MET A 12 -3.63 5.13 -9.41
CA MET A 12 -4.43 4.41 -8.42
C MET A 12 -5.86 4.18 -8.92
N ALA A 13 -6.50 5.20 -9.48
CA ALA A 13 -7.86 5.10 -10.01
C ALA A 13 -7.94 4.11 -11.16
N THR A 14 -6.96 4.15 -12.06
CA THR A 14 -6.91 3.24 -13.22
C THR A 14 -6.65 1.81 -12.78
N ALA A 15 -5.71 1.59 -11.87
CA ALA A 15 -5.43 0.26 -11.33
C ALA A 15 -6.64 -0.32 -10.62
N PHE A 16 -7.35 0.49 -9.83
CA PHE A 16 -8.58 0.08 -9.17
C PHE A 16 -9.62 -0.38 -10.19
N ALA A 17 -9.89 0.43 -11.21
CA ALA A 17 -10.91 0.13 -12.22
C ALA A 17 -10.57 -1.15 -13.00
N VAL A 18 -9.31 -1.33 -13.38
CA VAL A 18 -8.86 -2.52 -14.10
C VAL A 18 -8.99 -3.76 -13.22
N ALA A 19 -8.55 -3.68 -11.96
CA ALA A 19 -8.65 -4.78 -11.01
C ALA A 19 -10.10 -5.17 -10.76
N GLU A 20 -10.97 -4.18 -10.55
CA GLU A 20 -12.39 -4.41 -10.36
C GLU A 20 -13.01 -5.13 -11.55
N TYR A 21 -12.72 -4.67 -12.74
CA TYR A 21 -13.25 -5.27 -13.97
C TYR A 21 -12.81 -6.73 -14.13
N ILE A 22 -11.50 -6.97 -14.06
CA ILE A 22 -10.95 -8.31 -14.29
C ILE A 22 -11.38 -9.28 -13.18
N GLY A 23 -11.34 -8.84 -11.93
CA GLY A 23 -11.68 -9.69 -10.78
C GLY A 23 -13.14 -10.12 -10.76
N ASN A 24 -14.03 -9.36 -11.40
CA ASN A 24 -15.45 -9.69 -11.48
C ASN A 24 -15.83 -10.48 -12.74
N LEU A 25 -14.88 -10.74 -13.64
CA LEU A 25 -15.14 -11.59 -14.80
C LEU A 25 -15.39 -13.04 -14.36
N PRO A 26 -16.36 -13.74 -14.98
CA PRO A 26 -16.59 -15.13 -14.64
C PRO A 26 -15.42 -16.02 -15.04
N ASN A 27 -15.18 -17.06 -14.24
CA ASN A 27 -14.14 -18.06 -14.49
C ASN A 27 -12.74 -17.49 -14.65
N THR A 28 -12.45 -16.38 -13.94
CA THR A 28 -11.18 -15.67 -14.02
C THR A 28 -10.54 -15.60 -12.63
N SER A 29 -9.25 -15.86 -12.57
CA SER A 29 -8.45 -15.66 -11.36
C SER A 29 -7.35 -14.66 -11.65
N ILE A 30 -7.09 -13.76 -10.72
CA ILE A 30 -6.11 -12.69 -10.88
C ILE A 30 -5.33 -12.53 -9.58
N ILE A 31 -4.03 -12.31 -9.69
CA ILE A 31 -3.16 -11.92 -8.58
C ILE A 31 -2.55 -10.57 -8.93
N LEU A 32 -2.72 -9.61 -8.04
CA LEU A 32 -2.18 -8.27 -8.21
C LEU A 32 -1.23 -7.93 -7.08
N THR A 33 -0.09 -7.36 -7.41
CA THR A 33 0.81 -6.75 -6.44
C THR A 33 0.70 -5.24 -6.55
N THR A 34 0.60 -4.54 -5.43
CA THR A 34 0.43 -3.10 -5.45
C THR A 34 0.81 -2.45 -4.12
N HIS A 35 1.18 -1.18 -4.19
CA HIS A 35 1.31 -0.31 -3.02
C HIS A 35 0.11 0.62 -2.87
N PHE A 36 -0.88 0.53 -3.74
CA PHE A 36 -2.06 1.39 -3.71
C PHE A 36 -3.07 0.86 -2.70
N HIS A 37 -3.13 1.50 -1.54
CA HIS A 37 -4.02 1.07 -0.45
C HIS A 37 -5.50 1.09 -0.84
N LYS A 38 -5.89 1.94 -1.77
CA LYS A 38 -7.29 1.99 -2.22
C LYS A 38 -7.75 0.68 -2.88
N LEU A 39 -6.84 -0.10 -3.45
CA LEU A 39 -7.19 -1.40 -4.02
C LEU A 39 -7.64 -2.40 -2.95
N THR A 40 -7.24 -2.20 -1.69
CA THR A 40 -7.67 -3.07 -0.60
C THR A 40 -9.17 -2.96 -0.32
N THR A 41 -9.81 -1.88 -0.74
CA THR A 41 -11.26 -1.71 -0.58
C THR A 41 -12.07 -2.67 -1.46
N LEU A 42 -11.45 -3.29 -2.48
CA LEU A 42 -12.14 -4.25 -3.33
C LEU A 42 -12.63 -5.46 -2.54
N GLU A 43 -11.91 -5.90 -1.50
CA GLU A 43 -12.38 -6.98 -0.63
C GLU A 43 -13.66 -6.60 0.11
N THR A 44 -13.76 -5.35 0.57
CA THR A 44 -14.96 -4.85 1.24
C THR A 44 -16.14 -4.72 0.28
N LEU A 45 -15.88 -4.23 -0.95
CA LEU A 45 -16.91 -4.07 -1.96
C LEU A 45 -17.39 -5.40 -2.53
N TYR A 46 -16.48 -6.34 -2.70
CA TYR A 46 -16.76 -7.64 -3.33
C TYR A 46 -16.14 -8.78 -2.51
N PRO A 47 -16.68 -9.07 -1.32
CA PRO A 47 -16.04 -10.02 -0.38
C PRO A 47 -15.98 -11.46 -0.88
N THR A 48 -16.78 -11.82 -1.87
CA THR A 48 -16.73 -13.16 -2.47
C THR A 48 -15.79 -13.23 -3.68
N LYS A 49 -15.24 -12.11 -4.12
CA LYS A 49 -14.41 -12.02 -5.33
C LYS A 49 -12.97 -11.63 -5.03
N PHE A 50 -12.73 -10.85 -3.97
CA PHE A 50 -11.41 -10.31 -3.67
C PHE A 50 -10.99 -10.65 -2.25
N ILE A 51 -9.69 -10.92 -2.10
CA ILE A 51 -9.07 -11.17 -0.80
C ILE A 51 -7.76 -10.38 -0.75
N ASN A 52 -7.53 -9.70 0.34
CA ASN A 52 -6.28 -8.98 0.58
C ASN A 52 -5.27 -9.90 1.23
N LEU A 53 -4.06 -9.86 0.69
CA LEU A 53 -2.91 -10.56 1.24
C LEU A 53 -1.78 -9.56 1.40
N SER A 54 -0.90 -9.80 2.35
CA SER A 54 0.24 -8.92 2.58
C SER A 54 1.49 -9.69 2.92
N VAL A 55 2.63 -9.07 2.58
CA VAL A 55 3.95 -9.53 3.00
C VAL A 55 4.52 -8.41 3.84
N SER A 56 4.80 -8.70 5.10
CA SER A 56 5.22 -7.69 6.07
C SER A 56 6.67 -7.86 6.46
N ALA A 57 7.33 -6.73 6.74
CA ALA A 57 8.63 -6.70 7.38
C ALA A 57 8.44 -6.28 8.84
N TYR A 58 9.27 -6.79 9.73
CA TYR A 58 9.19 -6.48 11.16
C TYR A 58 10.49 -5.82 11.62
N PRO A 59 10.41 -4.76 12.45
CA PRO A 59 11.61 -4.14 13.01
C PRO A 59 12.38 -5.14 13.85
N ARG A 60 13.70 -5.11 13.70
CA ARG A 60 14.63 -5.94 14.49
C ARG A 60 15.86 -5.11 14.77
N GLU A 61 16.58 -5.46 15.83
CA GLU A 61 17.85 -4.81 16.14
C GLU A 61 18.77 -4.84 14.93
N GLY A 62 19.22 -3.67 14.48
CA GLY A 62 20.10 -3.52 13.32
C GLY A 62 19.41 -3.52 11.98
N GLY A 63 18.05 -3.55 11.91
CA GLY A 63 17.32 -3.49 10.64
C GLY A 63 15.94 -4.10 10.70
N PHE A 64 15.61 -4.91 9.69
CA PHE A 64 14.30 -5.52 9.54
C PHE A 64 14.40 -7.02 9.35
N TYR A 65 13.39 -7.72 9.83
CA TYR A 65 13.20 -9.13 9.58
C TYR A 65 12.10 -9.32 8.51
N PHE A 66 12.43 -10.08 7.47
CA PHE A 66 11.52 -10.39 6.37
C PHE A 66 11.20 -11.88 6.38
N PRO A 67 10.05 -12.30 6.94
CA PRO A 67 9.72 -13.72 6.99
C PRO A 67 9.38 -14.33 5.63
N TYR A 68 9.17 -13.52 4.60
CA TYR A 68 8.78 -13.95 3.26
C TYR A 68 7.54 -14.84 3.26
N LYS A 69 6.60 -14.54 4.17
CA LYS A 69 5.34 -15.26 4.27
C LYS A 69 4.18 -14.35 3.94
N ILE A 70 3.18 -14.91 3.27
CA ILE A 70 1.96 -14.20 2.93
C ILE A 70 0.99 -14.34 4.09
N LYS A 71 0.41 -13.21 4.50
CA LYS A 71 -0.64 -13.15 5.52
C LYS A 71 -1.92 -12.62 4.92
N ARG A 72 -3.05 -13.07 5.47
CA ARG A 72 -4.33 -12.47 5.13
C ARG A 72 -4.41 -11.05 5.69
N GLY A 73 -4.99 -10.15 4.89
CA GLY A 73 -5.14 -8.74 5.25
C GLY A 73 -4.14 -7.85 4.52
N HIS A 74 -4.38 -6.56 4.56
CA HIS A 74 -3.50 -5.56 3.95
C HIS A 74 -2.47 -5.06 4.96
N SER A 75 -1.43 -4.39 4.45
CA SER A 75 -0.37 -3.80 5.28
C SER A 75 -0.33 -2.29 5.08
N PHE A 76 -0.16 -1.57 6.19
CA PHE A 76 0.04 -0.11 6.19
C PHE A 76 1.44 0.28 6.62
N GLN A 77 2.41 -0.58 6.43
CA GLN A 77 3.77 -0.32 6.89
C GLN A 77 4.43 0.85 6.16
N CYS A 78 5.08 1.71 6.93
CA CYS A 78 5.87 2.84 6.43
C CYS A 78 7.35 2.48 6.50
N ILE A 79 7.76 1.46 5.77
CA ILE A 79 9.12 0.89 5.87
C ILE A 79 10.19 1.93 5.58
N ALA A 80 9.98 2.83 4.62
CA ALA A 80 10.98 3.84 4.29
C ALA A 80 11.29 4.76 5.47
N ILE A 81 10.26 5.19 6.21
CA ILE A 81 10.45 6.05 7.39
C ILE A 81 11.08 5.26 8.53
N GLU A 82 10.67 4.02 8.73
CA GLU A 82 11.26 3.14 9.73
C GLU A 82 12.74 2.86 9.45
N LEU A 83 13.13 2.78 8.16
CA LEU A 83 14.53 2.63 7.77
C LEU A 83 15.36 3.84 8.18
N LEU A 84 14.81 5.06 8.09
CA LEU A 84 15.53 6.25 8.57
C LEU A 84 15.87 6.11 10.05
N SER A 85 14.93 5.63 10.85
CA SER A 85 15.14 5.40 12.27
C SER A 85 16.21 4.34 12.52
N SER A 86 16.15 3.22 11.79
CA SER A 86 17.12 2.13 11.95
C SER A 86 18.53 2.51 11.51
N LYS A 87 18.68 3.49 10.62
CA LYS A 87 19.97 4.01 10.15
C LYS A 87 20.48 5.17 10.99
N GLN A 88 19.82 5.44 12.12
CA GLN A 88 20.21 6.47 13.08
C GLN A 88 20.21 7.90 12.52
N PHE A 89 19.29 8.19 11.60
CA PHE A 89 19.07 9.57 11.17
C PHE A 89 18.57 10.42 12.34
N PRO A 90 18.87 11.73 12.35
CA PRO A 90 18.36 12.61 13.41
C PRO A 90 16.85 12.55 13.53
N GLU A 91 16.35 12.65 14.77
CA GLU A 91 14.93 12.62 15.03
C GLU A 91 14.16 13.70 14.27
N SER A 92 14.79 14.87 14.05
CA SER A 92 14.19 15.96 13.28
C SER A 92 13.87 15.54 11.84
N VAL A 93 14.71 14.71 11.22
CA VAL A 93 14.49 14.20 9.87
C VAL A 93 13.29 13.23 9.87
N ILE A 94 13.23 12.34 10.86
CA ILE A 94 12.15 11.36 10.97
C ILE A 94 10.82 12.08 11.19
N LYS A 95 10.78 13.07 12.08
CA LYS A 95 9.56 13.86 12.33
C LYS A 95 9.12 14.62 11.09
N SER A 96 10.07 15.20 10.36
CA SER A 96 9.77 15.91 9.11
C SER A 96 9.15 14.96 8.06
N ALA A 97 9.70 13.75 7.95
CA ALA A 97 9.17 12.74 7.02
C ALA A 97 7.75 12.33 7.38
N ILE A 98 7.48 12.08 8.67
CA ILE A 98 6.16 11.72 9.15
C ILE A 98 5.15 12.84 8.90
N ASN A 99 5.54 14.08 9.21
CA ASN A 99 4.67 15.24 9.01
C ASN A 99 4.33 15.44 7.54
N MET A 100 5.32 15.31 6.66
CA MET A 100 5.10 15.43 5.22
C MET A 100 4.22 14.30 4.69
N LYS A 101 4.44 13.07 5.15
CA LYS A 101 3.58 11.93 4.77
C LYS A 101 2.12 12.20 5.11
N ASN A 102 1.86 12.67 6.33
CA ASN A 102 0.51 12.98 6.79
C ASN A 102 -0.12 14.13 5.99
N LYS A 103 0.69 15.14 5.66
CA LYS A 103 0.23 16.28 4.87
C LYS A 103 -0.17 15.83 3.45
N ILE A 104 0.66 15.03 2.81
CA ILE A 104 0.37 14.50 1.47
C ILE A 104 -0.91 13.65 1.50
N TYR A 105 -1.04 12.80 2.50
CA TYR A 105 -2.20 11.94 2.67
C TYR A 105 -3.48 12.76 2.82
N ASN A 106 -3.46 13.81 3.63
CA ASN A 106 -4.61 14.68 3.84
C ASN A 106 -4.98 15.46 2.57
N GLU A 107 -3.99 15.93 1.81
CA GLU A 107 -4.23 16.61 0.55
C GLU A 107 -4.92 15.69 -0.47
N ILE A 108 -4.47 14.46 -0.58
CA ILE A 108 -5.07 13.47 -1.48
C ILE A 108 -6.52 13.22 -1.08
N ASN A 109 -6.78 12.99 0.21
CA ASN A 109 -8.13 12.70 0.70
C ASN A 109 -9.08 13.88 0.55
N SER A 110 -8.60 15.12 0.75
CA SER A 110 -9.45 16.30 0.60
C SER A 110 -9.85 16.56 -0.84
N LYS A 111 -9.03 16.14 -1.82
CA LYS A 111 -9.34 16.28 -3.23
C LYS A 111 -10.32 15.24 -3.75
N GLN A 112 -10.53 14.17 -2.99
CA GLN A 112 -11.43 13.06 -3.37
C GLN A 112 -12.85 13.23 -2.81
N SER A 113 -13.07 14.24 -2.01
CA SER A 113 -14.38 14.52 -1.43
C SER A 113 -15.30 15.31 -2.36
#